data_53b419c9b7fa4dcb05add7eb092786de
#
_entry.id   53b419c9b7fa4dcb05add7eb092786de
#
_cell.length_a   1.000
_cell.length_b   1.000
_cell.length_c   1.000
_cell.angle_alpha   90.00
_cell.angle_beta   90.00
_cell.angle_gamma   90.00
#
_symmetry.space_group_name_H-M   'P 1'
#
loop_
_entity.id
_entity.type
_entity.pdbx_description
1 polymer ?
#
loop_
_entity_poly.entity_id
_entity_poly.type
_entity_poly.pdbx_seq_one_letter_code
_entity_poly.pdbx_strand_id
1 'polypeptide(L)'
;MIEGLEPVPLQELRVLGAPSYWTVEGHLDQLTSLTPVRGQLKAEHRGNVLIVDGELSTIVNLCCDHCLGQYNHQLCCSSSELIWLGQSPPTEEELQNSEDIAAMEGLVECLDPRGDFDPQQWVFEQLNLQLPVVNHCGEHCPGPPIRPEAAVQASAEPLDPRWAALRGLQQP
;
A
#
# COMPACT_ATOMS: atom_id res chain seq x y z
N MET A 1 -14.81 10.11 -2.54
CA MET A 1 -14.74 9.68 -3.98
C MET A 1 -14.04 10.77 -4.76
N ILE A 2 -13.04 10.44 -5.56
CA ILE A 2 -12.32 11.41 -6.41
C ILE A 2 -13.10 11.54 -7.71
N GLU A 3 -13.40 12.76 -8.11
CA GLU A 3 -14.13 13.04 -9.36
C GLU A 3 -13.27 12.63 -10.56
N GLY A 4 -13.88 11.91 -11.51
CA GLY A 4 -13.21 11.43 -12.72
C GLY A 4 -12.48 10.09 -12.59
N LEU A 5 -12.45 9.46 -11.40
CA LEU A 5 -11.92 8.12 -11.19
C LEU A 5 -13.03 7.07 -11.04
N GLU A 6 -14.01 7.12 -11.92
CA GLU A 6 -15.08 6.14 -11.95
C GLU A 6 -14.59 4.82 -12.60
N PRO A 7 -15.15 3.66 -12.20
CA PRO A 7 -14.85 2.40 -12.85
C PRO A 7 -15.10 2.46 -14.36
N VAL A 8 -14.16 1.96 -15.15
CA VAL A 8 -14.20 1.96 -16.62
C VAL A 8 -14.26 0.53 -17.13
N PRO A 9 -15.24 0.18 -17.99
CA PRO A 9 -15.29 -1.13 -18.62
C PRO A 9 -14.02 -1.44 -19.41
N LEU A 10 -13.43 -2.61 -19.17
CA LEU A 10 -12.22 -3.06 -19.88
C LEU A 10 -12.43 -3.12 -21.39
N GLN A 11 -13.67 -3.38 -21.84
CA GLN A 11 -14.02 -3.36 -23.25
C GLN A 11 -13.89 -1.95 -23.87
N GLU A 12 -14.18 -0.90 -23.09
CA GLU A 12 -14.02 0.48 -23.55
C GLU A 12 -12.54 0.81 -23.76
N LEU A 13 -11.68 0.45 -22.81
CA LEU A 13 -10.23 0.62 -22.91
C LEU A 13 -9.66 -0.15 -24.10
N ARG A 14 -10.20 -1.34 -24.38
CA ARG A 14 -9.84 -2.13 -25.54
C ARG A 14 -10.20 -1.47 -26.87
N VAL A 15 -11.42 -0.92 -26.97
CA VAL A 15 -11.93 -0.29 -28.21
C VAL A 15 -11.18 1.01 -28.52
N LEU A 16 -10.83 1.78 -27.49
CA LEU A 16 -10.05 3.02 -27.66
C LEU A 16 -8.70 2.78 -28.33
N GLY A 17 -8.06 1.63 -28.06
CA GLY A 17 -6.77 1.25 -28.66
C GLY A 17 -5.63 2.24 -28.35
N ALA A 18 -5.85 3.14 -27.41
CA ALA A 18 -4.92 4.17 -26.95
C ALA A 18 -4.93 4.21 -25.41
N PRO A 19 -3.82 4.63 -24.79
CA PRO A 19 -3.75 4.78 -23.35
C PRO A 19 -4.78 5.79 -22.84
N SER A 20 -5.46 5.45 -21.76
CA SER A 20 -6.34 6.34 -21.01
C SER A 20 -5.56 7.01 -19.88
N TYR A 21 -5.81 8.30 -19.65
CA TYR A 21 -5.12 9.11 -18.65
C TYR A 21 -6.12 9.73 -17.69
N TRP A 22 -5.80 9.71 -16.40
CA TRP A 22 -6.56 10.39 -15.35
C TRP A 22 -5.64 11.28 -14.53
N THR A 23 -6.13 12.46 -14.22
CA THR A 23 -5.53 13.33 -13.21
C THR A 23 -6.19 13.02 -11.88
N VAL A 24 -5.37 12.66 -10.92
CA VAL A 24 -5.83 12.33 -9.56
C VAL A 24 -5.69 13.57 -8.70
N GLU A 25 -6.81 14.12 -8.21
CA GLU A 25 -6.82 15.22 -7.25
C GLU A 25 -8.04 15.12 -6.33
N GLY A 26 -7.85 14.71 -5.09
CA GLY A 26 -8.92 14.60 -4.11
C GLY A 26 -8.59 13.71 -2.92
N HIS A 27 -9.56 13.55 -2.03
CA HIS A 27 -9.45 12.66 -0.88
C HIS A 27 -10.12 11.31 -1.16
N LEU A 28 -9.45 10.24 -0.74
CA LEU A 28 -10.00 8.90 -0.73
C LEU A 28 -10.71 8.66 0.61
N ASP A 29 -11.95 8.19 0.57
CA ASP A 29 -12.75 7.94 1.78
C ASP A 29 -12.11 6.86 2.68
N GLN A 30 -11.39 5.94 2.06
CA GLN A 30 -10.72 4.80 2.74
C GLN A 30 -9.32 5.15 3.26
N LEU A 31 -8.71 6.25 2.83
CA LEU A 31 -7.38 6.69 3.26
C LEU A 31 -7.46 7.99 4.05
N THR A 32 -7.13 7.94 5.34
CA THR A 32 -7.09 9.14 6.18
C THR A 32 -5.86 9.99 5.83
N SER A 33 -5.98 10.83 4.82
CA SER A 33 -4.92 11.72 4.37
C SER A 33 -5.14 13.16 4.85
N LEU A 34 -4.04 13.85 5.19
CA LEU A 34 -4.05 15.27 5.58
C LEU A 34 -4.18 16.18 4.36
N THR A 35 -3.61 15.77 3.24
CA THR A 35 -3.67 16.50 1.97
C THR A 35 -4.42 15.67 0.93
N PRO A 36 -5.02 16.31 -0.08
CA PRO A 36 -5.53 15.59 -1.22
C PRO A 36 -4.46 14.68 -1.83
N VAL A 37 -4.85 13.50 -2.28
CA VAL A 37 -4.03 12.68 -3.16
C VAL A 37 -3.88 13.43 -4.48
N ARG A 38 -2.66 13.53 -4.99
CA ARG A 38 -2.35 14.19 -6.26
C ARG A 38 -1.47 13.30 -7.10
N GLY A 39 -1.71 13.32 -8.40
CA GLY A 39 -0.88 12.59 -9.33
C GLY A 39 -1.54 12.33 -10.66
N GLN A 40 -0.99 11.38 -11.36
CA GLN A 40 -1.45 10.93 -12.67
C GLN A 40 -1.52 9.42 -12.71
N LEU A 41 -2.52 8.93 -13.43
CA LEU A 41 -2.71 7.51 -13.69
C LEU A 41 -2.85 7.32 -15.20
N LYS A 42 -2.27 6.26 -15.71
CA LYS A 42 -2.38 5.82 -17.10
C LYS A 42 -2.74 4.35 -17.10
N ALA A 43 -3.71 3.95 -17.92
CA ALA A 43 -3.98 2.56 -18.19
C ALA A 43 -4.00 2.28 -19.70
N GLU A 44 -3.35 1.20 -20.12
CA GLU A 44 -3.23 0.80 -21.51
C GLU A 44 -3.61 -0.69 -21.68
N HIS A 45 -4.61 -0.96 -22.51
CA HIS A 45 -5.06 -2.31 -22.78
C HIS A 45 -4.23 -2.89 -23.94
N ARG A 46 -3.43 -3.93 -23.66
CA ARG A 46 -2.62 -4.64 -24.66
C ARG A 46 -2.99 -6.11 -24.73
N GLY A 47 -3.88 -6.46 -25.65
CA GLY A 47 -4.31 -7.86 -25.83
C GLY A 47 -4.95 -8.46 -24.59
N ASN A 48 -4.21 -9.30 -23.87
CA ASN A 48 -4.67 -9.95 -22.64
C ASN A 48 -4.06 -9.34 -21.37
N VAL A 49 -3.45 -8.15 -21.47
CA VAL A 49 -2.82 -7.46 -20.35
C VAL A 49 -3.34 -6.03 -20.28
N LEU A 50 -3.60 -5.56 -19.07
CA LEU A 50 -3.77 -4.16 -18.74
C LEU A 50 -2.49 -3.67 -18.07
N ILE A 51 -1.85 -2.66 -18.65
CA ILE A 51 -0.69 -1.99 -18.08
C ILE A 51 -1.19 -0.74 -17.36
N VAL A 52 -0.91 -0.64 -16.07
CA VAL A 52 -1.32 0.51 -15.26
C VAL A 52 -0.07 1.19 -14.69
N ASP A 53 0.15 2.42 -15.09
CA ASP A 53 1.25 3.27 -14.62
C ASP A 53 0.67 4.40 -13.75
N GLY A 54 1.24 4.64 -12.58
CA GLY A 54 0.79 5.72 -11.72
C GLY A 54 1.90 6.41 -10.94
N GLU A 55 1.81 7.73 -10.85
CA GLU A 55 2.62 8.57 -9.99
C GLU A 55 1.69 9.34 -9.06
N LEU A 56 1.77 9.03 -7.75
CA LEU A 56 0.83 9.52 -6.75
C LEU A 56 1.58 10.06 -5.55
N SER A 57 1.03 11.09 -4.90
CA SER A 57 1.57 11.62 -3.65
C SER A 57 0.48 12.15 -2.73
N THR A 58 0.68 11.97 -1.43
CA THR A 58 -0.16 12.56 -0.38
C THR A 58 0.60 12.61 0.94
N ILE A 59 0.02 13.22 1.97
CA ILE A 59 0.55 13.22 3.32
C ILE A 59 -0.48 12.60 4.26
N VAL A 60 -0.03 11.64 5.07
CA VAL A 60 -0.83 10.99 6.11
C VAL A 60 -0.30 11.32 7.49
N ASN A 61 -1.15 11.24 8.51
CA ASN A 61 -0.72 11.33 9.90
C ASN A 61 -0.62 9.92 10.48
N LEU A 62 0.56 9.57 11.00
CA LEU A 62 0.84 8.28 11.59
C LEU A 62 1.24 8.44 13.06
N CYS A 63 1.01 7.39 13.84
CA CYS A 63 1.48 7.30 15.22
C CYS A 63 2.79 6.51 15.25
N CYS A 64 3.84 7.08 15.84
CA CYS A 64 5.11 6.39 15.99
C CYS A 64 4.99 5.22 16.99
N ASP A 65 5.40 4.02 16.58
CA ASP A 65 5.31 2.82 17.42
C ASP A 65 6.30 2.85 18.61
N HIS A 66 7.32 3.71 18.54
CA HIS A 66 8.33 3.83 19.59
C HIS A 66 7.99 4.88 20.65
N CYS A 67 7.61 6.10 20.26
CA CYS A 67 7.34 7.18 21.22
C CYS A 67 5.84 7.49 21.39
N LEU A 68 4.97 6.86 20.60
CA LEU A 68 3.53 7.08 20.55
C LEU A 68 3.09 8.50 20.15
N GLY A 69 4.05 9.31 19.70
CA GLY A 69 3.78 10.64 19.15
C GLY A 69 3.26 10.57 17.73
N GLN A 70 2.42 11.52 17.36
CA GLN A 70 1.95 11.65 15.98
C GLN A 70 2.98 12.38 15.12
N TYR A 71 3.10 11.97 13.87
CA TYR A 71 3.95 12.62 12.89
C TYR A 71 3.34 12.55 11.48
N ASN A 72 3.72 13.50 10.65
CA ASN A 72 3.29 13.53 9.26
C ASN A 72 4.26 12.71 8.41
N HIS A 73 3.71 11.83 7.60
CA HIS A 73 4.45 10.97 6.69
C HIS A 73 4.02 11.23 5.25
N GLN A 74 4.99 11.49 4.38
CA GLN A 74 4.73 11.67 2.96
C GLN A 74 4.69 10.29 2.29
N LEU A 75 3.56 9.98 1.65
CA LEU A 75 3.42 8.83 0.77
C LEU A 75 3.69 9.28 -0.66
N CYS A 76 4.64 8.62 -1.31
CA CYS A 76 4.92 8.79 -2.73
C CYS A 76 4.91 7.41 -3.37
N CYS A 77 4.12 7.24 -4.41
CA CYS A 77 4.04 6.02 -5.18
C CYS A 77 4.42 6.33 -6.63
N SER A 78 5.33 5.54 -7.18
CA SER A 78 5.61 5.48 -8.62
C SER A 78 5.60 3.99 -8.96
N SER A 79 4.52 3.53 -9.52
CA SER A 79 4.27 2.10 -9.76
C SER A 79 3.86 1.85 -11.20
N SER A 80 4.32 0.73 -11.73
CA SER A 80 3.87 0.18 -13.00
C SER A 80 3.44 -1.26 -12.76
N GLU A 81 2.20 -1.58 -13.06
CA GLU A 81 1.59 -2.87 -12.78
C GLU A 81 1.05 -3.50 -14.05
N LEU A 82 1.25 -4.81 -14.18
CA LEU A 82 0.74 -5.64 -15.26
C LEU A 82 -0.36 -6.53 -14.71
N ILE A 83 -1.59 -6.32 -15.17
CA ILE A 83 -2.77 -7.06 -14.74
C ILE A 83 -3.20 -7.99 -15.87
N TRP A 84 -3.30 -9.29 -15.58
CA TRP A 84 -3.74 -10.27 -16.56
C TRP A 84 -5.26 -10.21 -16.76
N LEU A 85 -5.70 -10.14 -18.01
CA LEU A 85 -7.11 -10.12 -18.38
C LEU A 85 -7.57 -11.55 -18.72
N GLY A 86 -7.92 -12.32 -17.71
CA GLY A 86 -8.33 -13.72 -17.83
C GLY A 86 -8.95 -14.24 -16.54
N GLN A 87 -9.70 -15.36 -16.65
CA GLN A 87 -10.33 -16.01 -15.48
C GLN A 87 -9.35 -16.86 -14.67
N SER A 88 -8.15 -17.12 -15.21
CA SER A 88 -7.09 -17.89 -14.55
C SER A 88 -5.73 -17.26 -14.91
N PRO A 89 -4.71 -17.47 -14.07
CA PRO A 89 -3.35 -17.03 -14.38
C PRO A 89 -2.89 -17.52 -15.77
N PRO A 90 -2.02 -16.75 -16.45
CA PRO A 90 -1.50 -17.13 -17.76
C PRO A 90 -0.73 -18.47 -17.67
N THR A 91 -0.86 -19.27 -18.72
CA THR A 91 -0.08 -20.50 -18.87
C THR A 91 1.36 -20.19 -19.31
N GLU A 92 2.29 -21.13 -19.10
CA GLU A 92 3.69 -20.96 -19.54
C GLU A 92 3.81 -20.67 -21.04
N GLU A 93 2.91 -21.20 -21.87
CA GLU A 93 2.87 -20.94 -23.31
C GLU A 93 2.43 -19.50 -23.64
N GLU A 94 1.47 -18.96 -22.87
CA GLU A 94 1.02 -17.58 -23.00
C GLU A 94 2.10 -16.60 -22.52
N LEU A 95 2.84 -16.92 -21.46
CA LEU A 95 3.97 -16.14 -20.95
C LEU A 95 5.12 -16.02 -21.96
N GLN A 96 5.33 -17.04 -22.81
CA GLN A 96 6.41 -17.03 -23.81
C GLN A 96 6.06 -16.24 -25.08
N ASN A 97 4.80 -15.96 -25.32
CA ASN A 97 4.33 -15.38 -26.59
C ASN A 97 4.28 -13.85 -26.63
N SER A 98 4.56 -13.13 -25.54
CA SER A 98 4.65 -11.67 -25.55
C SER A 98 5.70 -11.15 -24.57
N GLU A 99 6.45 -10.14 -25.02
CA GLU A 99 7.51 -9.52 -24.22
C GLU A 99 6.96 -8.84 -22.95
N ASP A 100 5.74 -8.29 -23.03
CA ASP A 100 5.07 -7.64 -21.89
C ASP A 100 4.70 -8.66 -20.80
N ILE A 101 4.34 -9.88 -21.19
CA ILE A 101 3.95 -10.95 -20.27
C ILE A 101 5.19 -11.64 -19.68
N ALA A 102 6.29 -11.69 -20.39
CA ALA A 102 7.54 -12.25 -19.86
C ALA A 102 8.08 -11.47 -18.63
N ALA A 103 7.65 -10.22 -18.44
CA ALA A 103 7.97 -9.41 -17.28
C ALA A 103 7.09 -9.72 -16.05
N MET A 104 6.06 -10.55 -16.19
CA MET A 104 5.18 -10.97 -15.08
C MET A 104 5.84 -12.10 -14.29
N GLU A 105 6.73 -11.74 -13.38
CA GLU A 105 7.31 -12.70 -12.42
C GLU A 105 6.51 -12.71 -11.12
N GLY A 106 6.07 -13.89 -10.67
CA GLY A 106 5.45 -14.08 -9.37
C GLY A 106 3.92 -14.14 -9.38
N LEU A 107 3.28 -13.52 -8.39
CA LEU A 107 1.82 -13.46 -8.28
C LEU A 107 1.27 -12.47 -9.31
N VAL A 108 0.45 -12.98 -10.21
CA VAL A 108 -0.20 -12.20 -11.27
C VAL A 108 -1.62 -11.89 -10.83
N GLU A 109 -1.96 -10.60 -10.80
CA GLU A 109 -3.35 -10.18 -10.62
C GLU A 109 -4.16 -10.49 -11.87
N CYS A 110 -5.36 -11.03 -11.68
CA CYS A 110 -6.26 -11.41 -12.77
C CYS A 110 -7.56 -10.63 -12.68
N LEU A 111 -7.95 -9.98 -13.78
CA LEU A 111 -9.26 -9.36 -13.93
C LEU A 111 -10.09 -10.10 -14.98
N ASP A 112 -11.40 -10.19 -14.77
CA ASP A 112 -12.30 -10.69 -15.79
C ASP A 112 -12.30 -9.74 -17.00
N PRO A 113 -12.02 -10.22 -18.22
CA PRO A 113 -12.00 -9.38 -19.44
C PRO A 113 -13.32 -8.67 -19.74
N ARG A 114 -14.41 -9.09 -19.09
CA ARG A 114 -15.74 -8.47 -19.20
C ARG A 114 -16.06 -7.55 -18.02
N GLY A 115 -15.15 -7.45 -17.06
CA GLY A 115 -15.29 -6.59 -15.89
C GLY A 115 -14.87 -5.16 -16.15
N ASP A 116 -14.78 -4.42 -15.06
CA ASP A 116 -14.40 -3.02 -15.05
C ASP A 116 -13.03 -2.87 -14.37
N PHE A 117 -12.24 -1.92 -14.82
CA PHE A 117 -11.08 -1.42 -14.11
C PHE A 117 -11.51 -0.27 -13.22
N ASP A 118 -11.20 -0.34 -11.93
CA ASP A 118 -11.48 0.71 -10.95
C ASP A 118 -10.20 1.51 -10.66
N PRO A 119 -10.02 2.70 -11.27
CA PRO A 119 -8.85 3.55 -11.06
C PRO A 119 -8.73 4.03 -9.61
N GLN A 120 -9.86 4.30 -8.93
CA GLN A 120 -9.87 4.76 -7.54
C GLN A 120 -9.40 3.68 -6.57
N GLN A 121 -9.86 2.45 -6.77
CA GLN A 121 -9.43 1.29 -5.99
C GLN A 121 -7.94 1.03 -6.18
N TRP A 122 -7.44 1.07 -7.41
CA TRP A 122 -6.03 0.91 -7.71
C TRP A 122 -5.16 1.99 -7.00
N VAL A 123 -5.56 3.26 -7.07
CA VAL A 123 -4.87 4.36 -6.37
C VAL A 123 -4.83 4.12 -4.86
N PHE A 124 -5.93 3.66 -4.28
CA PHE A 124 -6.00 3.32 -2.86
C PHE A 124 -5.03 2.19 -2.49
N GLU A 125 -5.00 1.11 -3.25
CA GLU A 125 -4.15 -0.06 -3.02
C GLU A 125 -2.68 0.31 -3.13
N GLN A 126 -2.28 1.02 -4.18
CA GLN A 126 -0.90 1.45 -4.38
C GLN A 126 -0.39 2.37 -3.27
N LEU A 127 -1.21 3.29 -2.78
CA LEU A 127 -0.84 4.15 -1.65
C LEU A 127 -0.76 3.37 -0.33
N ASN A 128 -1.63 2.38 -0.11
CA ASN A 128 -1.56 1.53 1.08
C ASN A 128 -0.29 0.66 1.11
N LEU A 129 0.17 0.19 -0.05
CA LEU A 129 1.43 -0.55 -0.16
C LEU A 129 2.66 0.29 0.21
N GLN A 130 2.56 1.62 0.15
CA GLN A 130 3.63 2.54 0.57
C GLN A 130 3.60 2.85 2.07
N LEU A 131 2.59 2.44 2.81
CA LEU A 131 2.56 2.62 4.25
C LEU A 131 3.67 1.81 4.92
N PRO A 132 4.45 2.41 5.85
CA PRO A 132 5.50 1.69 6.53
C PRO A 132 4.91 0.59 7.44
N VAL A 133 5.53 -0.58 7.45
CA VAL A 133 5.14 -1.70 8.34
C VAL A 133 5.39 -1.36 9.81
N VAL A 134 6.42 -0.53 10.07
CA VAL A 134 6.76 -0.01 11.41
C VAL A 134 6.81 1.50 11.31
N ASN A 135 5.99 2.17 12.10
CA ASN A 135 5.90 3.62 12.12
C ASN A 135 7.00 4.22 13.01
N HIS A 136 7.88 5.02 12.45
CA HIS A 136 8.94 5.71 13.18
C HIS A 136 9.02 7.17 12.79
N CYS A 137 9.01 8.08 13.80
CA CYS A 137 8.98 9.53 13.55
C CYS A 137 10.33 10.14 13.12
N GLY A 138 11.39 9.32 13.01
CA GLY A 138 12.71 9.75 12.55
C GLY A 138 13.81 9.61 13.61
N GLU A 139 15.02 10.10 13.27
CA GLU A 139 16.23 9.95 14.10
C GLU A 139 16.13 10.65 15.47
N HIS A 140 15.33 11.70 15.57
CA HIS A 140 15.13 12.47 16.82
C HIS A 140 13.95 11.93 17.65
N CYS A 141 13.57 10.67 17.46
CA CYS A 141 12.51 10.06 18.23
C CYS A 141 12.85 10.10 19.75
N PRO A 142 12.00 10.67 20.61
CA PRO A 142 12.28 10.77 22.04
C PRO A 142 12.27 9.42 22.77
N GLY A 143 11.88 8.35 22.08
CA GLY A 143 11.75 7.02 22.68
C GLY A 143 10.46 6.83 23.46
N PRO A 144 10.28 5.63 24.04
CA PRO A 144 9.07 5.31 24.78
C PRO A 144 8.93 6.24 26.00
N PRO A 145 7.69 6.64 26.36
CA PRO A 145 7.46 7.46 27.55
C PRO A 145 7.92 6.67 28.77
N ILE A 146 9.07 7.08 29.34
CA ILE A 146 9.60 6.47 30.54
C ILE A 146 8.66 6.83 31.71
N ARG A 147 8.07 5.84 32.34
CA ARG A 147 7.36 6.08 33.60
C ARG A 147 8.40 6.57 34.63
N PRO A 148 8.14 7.70 35.32
CA PRO A 148 9.04 8.16 36.38
C PRO A 148 9.26 7.03 37.38
N GLU A 149 10.51 6.82 37.79
CA GLU A 149 10.97 5.74 38.70
C GLU A 149 10.19 5.62 40.04
N ALA A 150 9.38 6.62 40.37
CA ALA A 150 8.48 6.59 41.52
C ALA A 150 7.48 5.40 41.52
N ALA A 151 7.26 4.77 40.38
CA ALA A 151 6.41 3.59 40.26
C ALA A 151 7.14 2.27 40.59
N VAL A 152 8.48 2.28 40.64
CA VAL A 152 9.28 1.07 40.93
C VAL A 152 9.42 0.75 42.39
N GLN A 153 9.07 1.68 43.30
CA GLN A 153 9.12 1.47 44.75
C GLN A 153 7.84 0.88 45.36
N ALA A 154 6.80 0.73 44.59
CA ALA A 154 5.56 0.12 45.05
C ALA A 154 5.46 -1.32 44.52
N SER A 155 5.64 -2.22 45.45
CA SER A 155 5.36 -3.64 45.34
C SER A 155 6.53 -4.53 44.97
N ALA A 156 7.20 -5.01 46.00
CA ALA A 156 7.71 -6.37 46.00
C ALA A 156 6.53 -7.35 45.98
N GLU A 157 5.67 -7.28 44.98
CA GLU A 157 4.71 -8.34 44.71
C GLU A 157 5.46 -9.63 44.46
N PRO A 158 5.06 -10.74 45.08
CA PRO A 158 5.70 -12.01 44.82
C PRO A 158 5.59 -12.31 43.31
N LEU A 159 6.73 -12.38 42.65
CA LEU A 159 6.80 -12.67 41.21
C LEU A 159 6.04 -13.99 40.96
N ASP A 160 5.09 -13.94 40.04
CA ASP A 160 4.36 -15.14 39.60
C ASP A 160 5.38 -16.28 39.32
N PRO A 161 5.22 -17.47 39.98
CA PRO A 161 6.13 -18.60 39.86
C PRO A 161 6.44 -18.98 38.36
N ARG A 162 5.51 -18.68 37.46
CA ARG A 162 5.67 -18.93 36.03
C ARG A 162 6.80 -18.10 35.40
N TRP A 163 7.15 -16.97 35.98
CA TRP A 163 8.20 -16.06 35.48
C TRP A 163 9.54 -16.25 36.20
N ALA A 164 9.59 -17.11 37.22
CA ALA A 164 10.80 -17.34 38.02
C ALA A 164 12.00 -17.82 37.16
N ALA A 165 11.74 -18.62 36.12
CA ALA A 165 12.77 -19.11 35.20
C ALA A 165 13.45 -17.99 34.39
N LEU A 166 12.78 -16.85 34.17
CA LEU A 166 13.35 -15.74 33.38
C LEU A 166 14.31 -14.86 34.19
N ARG A 167 14.37 -15.01 35.52
CA ARG A 167 15.36 -14.31 36.36
C ARG A 167 16.81 -14.61 36.00
N GLY A 168 17.08 -15.82 35.52
CA GLY A 168 18.42 -16.22 35.08
C GLY A 168 18.92 -15.55 33.82
N LEU A 169 18.01 -14.90 33.04
CA LEU A 169 18.35 -14.18 31.81
C LEU A 169 18.68 -12.69 32.04
N GLN A 170 18.46 -12.16 33.25
CA GLN A 170 18.68 -10.75 33.59
C GLN A 170 20.05 -10.48 34.23
N GLN A 171 20.91 -11.49 34.38
CA GLN A 171 22.28 -11.28 34.86
C GLN A 171 23.21 -11.01 33.68
N PRO A 172 23.98 -9.90 33.72
CA PRO A 172 24.96 -9.54 32.69
C PRO A 172 26.14 -10.54 32.66
#